data_cdb5912317d185e7c7cfa3d8f303fe21
#
_entry.id   cdb5912317d185e7c7cfa3d8f303fe21
#
_cell.length_a   1.000
_cell.length_b   1.000
_cell.length_c   1.000
_cell.angle_alpha   90.00
_cell.angle_beta   90.00
_cell.angle_gamma   90.00
#
_symmetry.space_group_name_H-M   'P 1'
#
loop_
_entity.id
_entity.type
_entity.pdbx_description
1 polymer ?
#
loop_
_entity_poly.entity_id
_entity_poly.type
_entity_poly.pdbx_seq_one_letter_code
_entity_poly.pdbx_strand_id
1 'polypeptide(L)'
;MATNVDSWVLITGASSGFGEEFARQYAAKGHPLILVARRLDRLQALAAALHQQYGVKVIVEQVNLSDVAAVNELHASLRERAIAVEILINNAGHGLQGPFLDTPMQNALDMLQLDIASLTVMTRLFGEDMRERGRGKILLVASMLAHFGVEDMAVYGAAKAYVLRLGDALHREFKRDGVTVTSLCPGMSDTGFAQAAKQKITLGLKLLMMKPAPVVRAGIHALHSGRISVVPGFNNKAAVVMLWATPRWLHQAIFARIMNG
;
A
#
# COMPACT_ATOMS: atom_id res chain seq x y z
N MET A 1 11.25 -25.22 -2.43
CA MET A 1 11.55 -24.39 -1.25
C MET A 1 10.49 -24.71 -0.22
N ALA A 2 10.87 -25.23 0.94
CA ALA A 2 9.90 -25.55 2.00
C ALA A 2 9.18 -24.27 2.40
N THR A 3 7.87 -24.23 2.24
CA THR A 3 7.00 -23.17 2.76
C THR A 3 7.05 -23.28 4.28
N ASN A 4 7.66 -22.29 4.92
CA ASN A 4 7.67 -22.22 6.37
C ASN A 4 6.22 -21.95 6.81
N VAL A 5 5.56 -22.95 7.37
CA VAL A 5 4.11 -22.96 7.69
C VAL A 5 3.70 -21.85 8.67
N ASP A 6 4.68 -21.17 9.26
CA ASP A 6 4.50 -20.12 10.26
C ASP A 6 4.75 -18.69 9.75
N SER A 7 4.97 -18.50 8.45
CA SER A 7 5.28 -17.16 7.86
C SER A 7 4.00 -16.43 7.44
N TRP A 8 3.30 -15.84 8.39
CA TRP A 8 2.07 -15.10 8.12
C TRP A 8 2.31 -13.81 7.33
N VAL A 9 1.44 -13.56 6.34
CA VAL A 9 1.40 -12.30 5.59
C VAL A 9 0.19 -11.50 6.04
N LEU A 10 0.41 -10.34 6.67
CA LEU A 10 -0.63 -9.41 7.04
C LEU A 10 -0.82 -8.39 5.92
N ILE A 11 -2.05 -8.24 5.45
CA ILE A 11 -2.41 -7.34 4.35
C ILE A 11 -3.50 -6.38 4.81
N THR A 12 -3.18 -5.09 4.87
CA THR A 12 -4.16 -4.04 5.17
C THR A 12 -4.89 -3.59 3.91
N GLY A 13 -6.17 -3.21 4.06
CA GLY A 13 -7.00 -2.85 2.92
C GLY A 13 -7.30 -4.02 1.98
N ALA A 14 -7.34 -5.25 2.52
CA ALA A 14 -7.45 -6.50 1.75
C ALA A 14 -8.79 -6.70 1.04
N SER A 15 -9.81 -5.90 1.33
CA SER A 15 -11.18 -6.09 0.82
C SER A 15 -11.39 -5.61 -0.63
N SER A 16 -10.37 -5.09 -1.31
CA SER A 16 -10.44 -4.67 -2.73
C SER A 16 -9.08 -4.30 -3.32
N GLY A 17 -9.02 -4.18 -4.64
CA GLY A 17 -7.91 -3.58 -5.38
C GLY A 17 -6.58 -4.28 -5.17
N PHE A 18 -5.53 -3.51 -4.87
CA PHE A 18 -4.21 -4.09 -4.65
C PHE A 18 -4.17 -5.02 -3.43
N GLY A 19 -4.90 -4.70 -2.35
CA GLY A 19 -4.92 -5.54 -1.15
C GLY A 19 -5.48 -6.94 -1.43
N GLU A 20 -6.59 -7.03 -2.17
CA GLU A 20 -7.15 -8.30 -2.63
C GLU A 20 -6.18 -9.05 -3.55
N GLU A 21 -5.53 -8.33 -4.48
CA GLU A 21 -4.58 -8.94 -5.39
C GLU A 21 -3.30 -9.43 -4.68
N PHE A 22 -2.81 -8.69 -3.66
CA PHE A 22 -1.74 -9.18 -2.79
C PHE A 22 -2.13 -10.49 -2.09
N ALA A 23 -3.36 -10.56 -1.57
CA ALA A 23 -3.86 -11.76 -0.92
C ALA A 23 -3.88 -12.95 -1.88
N ARG A 24 -4.36 -12.77 -3.11
CA ARG A 24 -4.37 -13.82 -4.15
C ARG A 24 -2.96 -14.29 -4.50
N GLN A 25 -2.02 -13.38 -4.71
CA GLN A 25 -0.66 -13.75 -5.11
C GLN A 25 0.15 -14.40 -3.99
N TYR A 26 -0.06 -14.02 -2.72
CA TYR A 26 0.57 -14.70 -1.59
C TYR A 26 -0.09 -16.04 -1.27
N ALA A 27 -1.43 -16.16 -1.38
CA ALA A 27 -2.12 -17.43 -1.26
C ALA A 27 -1.65 -18.45 -2.32
N ALA A 28 -1.50 -18.01 -3.58
CA ALA A 28 -0.98 -18.86 -4.66
C ALA A 28 0.46 -19.37 -4.42
N LYS A 29 1.20 -18.74 -3.51
CA LYS A 29 2.54 -19.17 -3.06
C LYS A 29 2.50 -20.02 -1.77
N GLY A 30 1.31 -20.32 -1.25
CA GLY A 30 1.12 -21.15 -0.07
C GLY A 30 1.28 -20.41 1.27
N HIS A 31 1.33 -19.08 1.29
CA HIS A 31 1.43 -18.35 2.55
C HIS A 31 0.12 -18.29 3.31
N PRO A 32 0.13 -18.47 4.65
CA PRO A 32 -1.01 -18.13 5.49
C PRO A 32 -1.22 -16.63 5.56
N LEU A 33 -2.47 -16.16 5.60
CA LEU A 33 -2.83 -14.76 5.44
C LEU A 33 -3.61 -14.20 6.63
N ILE A 34 -3.36 -12.93 6.94
CA ILE A 34 -4.19 -12.10 7.83
C ILE A 34 -4.74 -10.96 6.98
N LEU A 35 -6.04 -10.97 6.74
CA LEU A 35 -6.73 -9.98 5.91
C LEU A 35 -7.39 -8.93 6.79
N VAL A 36 -6.95 -7.68 6.68
CA VAL A 36 -7.41 -6.58 7.54
C VAL A 36 -8.13 -5.54 6.70
N ALA A 37 -9.41 -5.25 7.01
CA ALA A 37 -10.19 -4.15 6.44
C ALA A 37 -11.48 -3.92 7.24
N ARG A 38 -12.27 -2.89 6.86
CA ARG A 38 -13.56 -2.55 7.49
C ARG A 38 -14.72 -3.44 7.02
N ARG A 39 -14.69 -3.95 5.78
CA ARG A 39 -15.79 -4.69 5.13
C ARG A 39 -15.64 -6.18 5.39
N LEU A 40 -16.29 -6.65 6.46
CA LEU A 40 -16.20 -8.05 6.92
C LEU A 40 -16.70 -9.03 5.86
N ASP A 41 -17.84 -8.73 5.25
CA ASP A 41 -18.47 -9.55 4.20
C ASP A 41 -17.49 -9.87 3.05
N ARG A 42 -16.78 -8.85 2.56
CA ARG A 42 -15.79 -9.01 1.49
C ARG A 42 -14.56 -9.78 1.94
N LEU A 43 -14.10 -9.55 3.17
CA LEU A 43 -12.97 -10.29 3.72
C LEU A 43 -13.29 -11.77 3.86
N GLN A 44 -14.49 -12.11 4.36
CA GLN A 44 -14.95 -13.50 4.52
C GLN A 44 -15.09 -14.20 3.17
N ALA A 45 -15.70 -13.52 2.18
CA ALA A 45 -15.82 -14.07 0.84
C ALA A 45 -14.44 -14.33 0.20
N LEU A 46 -13.50 -13.38 0.35
CA LEU A 46 -12.14 -13.55 -0.14
C LEU A 46 -11.42 -14.70 0.58
N ALA A 47 -11.52 -14.76 1.91
CA ALA A 47 -10.90 -15.82 2.71
C ALA A 47 -11.40 -17.22 2.30
N ALA A 48 -12.71 -17.38 2.13
CA ALA A 48 -13.31 -18.63 1.65
C ALA A 48 -12.79 -19.05 0.27
N ALA A 49 -12.75 -18.09 -0.67
CA ALA A 49 -12.25 -18.33 -2.03
C ALA A 49 -10.76 -18.73 -2.03
N LEU A 50 -9.93 -18.06 -1.23
CA LEU A 50 -8.50 -18.36 -1.14
C LEU A 50 -8.24 -19.71 -0.47
N HIS A 51 -9.00 -20.05 0.58
CA HIS A 51 -8.91 -21.36 1.23
C HIS A 51 -9.33 -22.46 0.25
N GLN A 52 -10.45 -22.29 -0.45
CA GLN A 52 -10.94 -23.27 -1.43
C GLN A 52 -9.96 -23.49 -2.58
N GLN A 53 -9.36 -22.40 -3.10
CA GLN A 53 -8.50 -22.47 -4.29
C GLN A 53 -7.07 -22.93 -3.97
N TYR A 54 -6.51 -22.55 -2.82
CA TYR A 54 -5.10 -22.76 -2.52
C TYR A 54 -4.84 -23.56 -1.23
N GLY A 55 -5.87 -23.89 -0.43
CA GLY A 55 -5.72 -24.62 0.81
C GLY A 55 -5.02 -23.85 1.94
N VAL A 56 -4.81 -22.54 1.80
CA VAL A 56 -4.09 -21.74 2.79
C VAL A 56 -4.97 -21.35 3.97
N LYS A 57 -4.35 -21.19 5.15
CA LYS A 57 -5.01 -20.63 6.33
C LYS A 57 -5.23 -19.13 6.12
N VAL A 58 -6.44 -18.64 6.44
CA VAL A 58 -6.76 -17.21 6.35
C VAL A 58 -7.46 -16.77 7.63
N ILE A 59 -6.91 -15.75 8.26
CA ILE A 59 -7.50 -15.03 9.40
C ILE A 59 -8.11 -13.75 8.86
N VAL A 60 -9.31 -13.43 9.30
CA VAL A 60 -10.03 -12.19 8.93
C VAL A 60 -10.13 -11.32 10.18
N GLU A 61 -9.64 -10.10 10.07
CA GLU A 61 -9.68 -9.08 11.12
C GLU A 61 -10.44 -7.84 10.61
N GLN A 62 -11.63 -7.64 11.17
CA GLN A 62 -12.44 -6.44 10.87
C GLN A 62 -11.95 -5.28 11.71
N VAL A 63 -11.11 -4.41 11.14
CA VAL A 63 -10.51 -3.27 11.85
C VAL A 63 -10.69 -1.99 11.07
N ASN A 64 -11.10 -0.92 11.76
CA ASN A 64 -10.99 0.44 11.25
C ASN A 64 -9.59 0.99 11.51
N LEU A 65 -8.72 0.89 10.53
CA LEU A 65 -7.33 1.35 10.66
C LEU A 65 -7.18 2.88 10.76
N SER A 66 -8.25 3.67 10.59
CA SER A 66 -8.19 5.11 10.91
C SER A 66 -8.18 5.37 12.42
N ASP A 67 -8.43 4.35 13.24
CA ASP A 67 -8.31 4.40 14.69
C ASP A 67 -6.99 3.74 15.11
N VAL A 68 -6.08 4.54 15.67
CA VAL A 68 -4.78 4.06 16.16
C VAL A 68 -4.94 3.11 17.36
N ALA A 69 -5.98 3.29 18.19
CA ALA A 69 -6.24 2.37 19.29
C ALA A 69 -6.57 0.97 18.74
N ALA A 70 -7.43 0.89 17.72
CA ALA A 70 -7.75 -0.37 17.06
C ALA A 70 -6.53 -1.03 16.37
N VAL A 71 -5.56 -0.24 15.91
CA VAL A 71 -4.27 -0.76 15.39
C VAL A 71 -3.46 -1.43 16.50
N ASN A 72 -3.37 -0.80 17.68
CA ASN A 72 -2.66 -1.36 18.83
C ASN A 72 -3.34 -2.64 19.33
N GLU A 73 -4.68 -2.66 19.40
CA GLU A 73 -5.47 -3.84 19.78
C GLU A 73 -5.26 -5.01 18.82
N LEU A 74 -5.26 -4.75 17.50
CA LEU A 74 -4.96 -5.76 16.48
C LEU A 74 -3.58 -6.37 16.72
N HIS A 75 -2.56 -5.55 16.91
CA HIS A 75 -1.20 -6.03 17.15
C HIS A 75 -1.10 -6.86 18.45
N ALA A 76 -1.68 -6.37 19.56
CA ALA A 76 -1.71 -7.07 20.83
C ALA A 76 -2.41 -8.44 20.72
N SER A 77 -3.59 -8.50 20.07
CA SER A 77 -4.33 -9.74 19.85
C SER A 77 -3.52 -10.77 19.04
N LEU A 78 -2.79 -10.33 18.01
CA LEU A 78 -1.95 -11.23 17.22
C LEU A 78 -0.77 -11.78 18.06
N ARG A 79 -0.16 -10.95 18.91
CA ARG A 79 0.90 -11.39 19.83
C ARG A 79 0.38 -12.38 20.88
N GLU A 80 -0.77 -12.12 21.50
CA GLU A 80 -1.41 -13.05 22.47
C GLU A 80 -1.70 -14.42 21.84
N ARG A 81 -2.07 -14.44 20.56
CA ARG A 81 -2.32 -15.67 19.78
C ARG A 81 -1.04 -16.31 19.24
N ALA A 82 0.13 -15.81 19.60
CA ALA A 82 1.44 -16.24 19.12
C ALA A 82 1.55 -16.28 17.58
N ILE A 83 0.89 -15.35 16.87
CA ILE A 83 0.91 -15.24 15.42
C ILE A 83 2.07 -14.32 15.00
N ALA A 84 3.11 -14.89 14.42
CA ALA A 84 4.27 -14.15 13.94
C ALA A 84 4.04 -13.63 12.50
N VAL A 85 3.89 -12.32 12.35
CA VAL A 85 3.81 -11.67 11.03
C VAL A 85 5.22 -11.57 10.44
N GLU A 86 5.49 -12.33 9.40
CA GLU A 86 6.77 -12.30 8.67
C GLU A 86 6.77 -11.23 7.57
N ILE A 87 5.60 -10.98 6.95
CA ILE A 87 5.45 -9.99 5.88
C ILE A 87 4.27 -9.07 6.21
N LEU A 88 4.53 -7.77 6.30
CA LEU A 88 3.51 -6.74 6.43
C LEU A 88 3.33 -6.01 5.09
N ILE A 89 2.12 -6.03 4.55
CA ILE A 89 1.72 -5.24 3.39
C ILE A 89 0.85 -4.08 3.86
N ASN A 90 1.48 -2.94 4.09
CA ASN A 90 0.82 -1.68 4.44
C ASN A 90 0.21 -1.05 3.19
N ASN A 91 -0.97 -1.54 2.80
CA ASN A 91 -1.68 -1.16 1.59
C ASN A 91 -2.92 -0.30 1.86
N ALA A 92 -3.52 -0.39 3.05
CA ALA A 92 -4.69 0.42 3.38
C ALA A 92 -4.42 1.91 3.15
N GLY A 93 -5.37 2.57 2.51
CA GLY A 93 -5.31 3.99 2.17
C GLY A 93 -6.47 4.37 1.27
N HIS A 94 -6.73 5.64 1.17
CA HIS A 94 -7.71 6.16 0.22
C HIS A 94 -7.22 7.46 -0.42
N GLY A 95 -7.72 7.75 -1.63
CA GLY A 95 -7.40 8.97 -2.33
C GLY A 95 -8.34 10.10 -1.97
N LEU A 96 -7.85 11.31 -2.14
CA LEU A 96 -8.62 12.52 -2.03
C LEU A 96 -8.30 13.39 -3.23
N GLN A 97 -9.31 13.73 -4.03
CA GLN A 97 -9.20 14.63 -5.17
C GLN A 97 -10.18 15.78 -5.06
N GLY A 98 -9.73 16.97 -5.41
CA GLY A 98 -10.50 18.20 -5.49
C GLY A 98 -9.68 19.41 -5.06
N PRO A 99 -10.15 20.63 -5.37
CA PRO A 99 -9.49 21.86 -4.93
C PRO A 99 -9.35 21.88 -3.42
N PHE A 100 -8.18 22.28 -2.94
CA PHE A 100 -7.84 22.19 -1.51
C PHE A 100 -8.83 22.95 -0.61
N LEU A 101 -9.24 24.15 -1.05
CA LEU A 101 -10.14 25.00 -0.26
C LEU A 101 -11.61 24.51 -0.29
N ASP A 102 -12.02 23.73 -1.30
CA ASP A 102 -13.37 23.22 -1.46
C ASP A 102 -13.52 21.81 -0.85
N THR A 103 -12.42 21.17 -0.54
CA THR A 103 -12.41 19.84 0.06
C THR A 103 -12.72 19.92 1.55
N PRO A 104 -13.74 19.20 2.08
CA PRO A 104 -14.02 19.20 3.51
C PRO A 104 -12.78 18.78 4.31
N MET A 105 -12.36 19.59 5.29
CA MET A 105 -11.17 19.37 6.09
C MET A 105 -11.19 17.98 6.76
N GLN A 106 -12.35 17.50 7.19
CA GLN A 106 -12.47 16.18 7.83
C GLN A 106 -12.01 15.06 6.88
N ASN A 107 -12.32 15.13 5.58
CA ASN A 107 -11.87 14.12 4.62
C ASN A 107 -10.33 14.09 4.49
N ALA A 108 -9.70 15.27 4.57
CA ALA A 108 -8.24 15.36 4.57
C ALA A 108 -7.64 14.77 5.86
N LEU A 109 -8.22 15.09 7.01
CA LEU A 109 -7.79 14.55 8.30
C LEU A 109 -7.96 13.03 8.38
N ASP A 110 -9.10 12.49 7.94
CA ASP A 110 -9.35 11.05 7.92
C ASP A 110 -8.35 10.31 7.01
N MET A 111 -8.00 10.91 5.87
CA MET A 111 -6.98 10.36 4.99
C MET A 111 -5.59 10.40 5.64
N LEU A 112 -5.18 11.51 6.24
CA LEU A 112 -3.90 11.62 6.93
C LEU A 112 -3.80 10.65 8.10
N GLN A 113 -4.89 10.46 8.82
CA GLN A 113 -4.96 9.50 9.93
C GLN A 113 -4.71 8.07 9.44
N LEU A 114 -5.32 7.65 8.33
CA LEU A 114 -5.13 6.31 7.77
C LEU A 114 -3.77 6.16 7.07
N ASP A 115 -3.47 7.08 6.12
CA ASP A 115 -2.36 6.93 5.19
C ASP A 115 -1.00 7.29 5.81
N ILE A 116 -1.00 8.04 6.92
CA ILE A 116 0.23 8.46 7.63
C ILE A 116 0.28 7.87 9.03
N ALA A 117 -0.64 8.29 9.94
CA ALA A 117 -0.52 7.93 11.34
C ALA A 117 -0.61 6.43 11.56
N SER A 118 -1.67 5.79 11.06
CA SER A 118 -1.88 4.35 11.23
C SER A 118 -0.83 3.51 10.50
N LEU A 119 -0.44 3.91 9.29
CA LEU A 119 0.66 3.25 8.56
C LEU A 119 1.96 3.32 9.37
N THR A 120 2.27 4.47 9.98
CA THR A 120 3.49 4.64 10.79
C THR A 120 3.45 3.75 12.03
N VAL A 121 2.33 3.72 12.75
CA VAL A 121 2.15 2.87 13.93
C VAL A 121 2.25 1.39 13.57
N MET A 122 1.55 0.93 12.52
CA MET A 122 1.67 -0.43 12.01
C MET A 122 3.12 -0.80 11.68
N THR A 123 3.80 0.08 10.94
CA THR A 123 5.20 -0.13 10.56
C THR A 123 6.11 -0.25 11.78
N ARG A 124 5.88 0.58 12.81
CA ARG A 124 6.64 0.56 14.06
C ARG A 124 6.40 -0.73 14.84
N LEU A 125 5.16 -1.09 15.14
CA LEU A 125 4.81 -2.24 15.97
C LEU A 125 5.31 -3.56 15.37
N PHE A 126 4.98 -3.81 14.10
CA PHE A 126 5.42 -5.03 13.43
C PHE A 126 6.92 -5.03 13.11
N GLY A 127 7.51 -3.85 12.88
CA GLY A 127 8.95 -3.68 12.72
C GLY A 127 9.73 -4.05 13.99
N GLU A 128 9.22 -3.71 15.17
CA GLU A 128 9.78 -4.12 16.46
C GLU A 128 9.77 -5.63 16.63
N ASP A 129 8.63 -6.28 16.37
CA ASP A 129 8.53 -7.73 16.41
C ASP A 129 9.49 -8.42 15.41
N MET A 130 9.61 -7.85 14.20
CA MET A 130 10.54 -8.37 13.18
C MET A 130 11.99 -8.20 13.60
N ARG A 131 12.34 -7.06 14.21
CA ARG A 131 13.67 -6.80 14.75
C ARG A 131 14.03 -7.80 15.86
N GLU A 132 13.11 -8.06 16.80
CA GLU A 132 13.30 -9.06 17.86
C GLU A 132 13.60 -10.46 17.29
N ARG A 133 13.02 -10.81 16.15
CA ARG A 133 13.24 -12.08 15.44
C ARG A 133 14.45 -12.07 14.50
N GLY A 134 15.06 -10.90 14.24
CA GLY A 134 16.17 -10.73 13.29
C GLY A 134 15.75 -10.94 11.82
N ARG A 135 14.47 -10.91 11.50
CA ARG A 135 13.95 -11.11 10.13
C ARG A 135 12.55 -10.57 9.96
N GLY A 136 12.25 -10.11 8.74
CA GLY A 136 10.91 -9.65 8.35
C GLY A 136 10.93 -8.85 7.06
N LYS A 137 9.75 -8.56 6.53
CA LYS A 137 9.57 -7.77 5.32
C LYS A 137 8.38 -6.84 5.44
N ILE A 138 8.56 -5.57 5.09
CA ILE A 138 7.51 -4.56 5.12
C ILE A 138 7.41 -3.91 3.73
N LEU A 139 6.24 -3.96 3.13
CA LEU A 139 5.93 -3.22 1.91
C LEU A 139 4.99 -2.07 2.22
N LEU A 140 5.41 -0.85 1.88
CA LEU A 140 4.63 0.37 2.02
C LEU A 140 4.07 0.77 0.65
N VAL A 141 2.74 0.87 0.52
CA VAL A 141 2.10 1.29 -0.73
C VAL A 141 2.00 2.81 -0.76
N ALA A 142 2.96 3.42 -1.47
CA ALA A 142 3.00 4.83 -1.79
C ALA A 142 2.20 5.14 -3.08
N SER A 143 2.71 5.99 -3.94
CA SER A 143 2.18 6.34 -5.27
C SER A 143 3.28 6.94 -6.13
N MET A 144 3.14 6.93 -7.45
CA MET A 144 3.99 7.75 -8.30
C MET A 144 3.85 9.25 -7.99
N LEU A 145 2.68 9.68 -7.48
CA LEU A 145 2.44 11.06 -7.02
C LEU A 145 3.27 11.45 -5.78
N ALA A 146 3.95 10.50 -5.15
CA ALA A 146 4.94 10.78 -4.10
C ALA A 146 6.16 11.57 -4.61
N HIS A 147 6.40 11.59 -5.92
CA HIS A 147 7.57 12.21 -6.53
C HIS A 147 7.35 13.68 -6.95
N PHE A 148 6.09 14.11 -7.06
CA PHE A 148 5.74 15.47 -7.53
C PHE A 148 4.38 15.94 -7.02
N GLY A 149 4.21 17.26 -6.89
CA GLY A 149 2.92 17.87 -6.55
C GLY A 149 2.00 17.96 -7.77
N VAL A 150 0.73 17.61 -7.59
CA VAL A 150 -0.30 17.70 -8.64
C VAL A 150 -1.47 18.51 -8.12
N GLU A 151 -2.00 19.40 -8.95
CA GLU A 151 -3.22 20.16 -8.69
C GLU A 151 -4.37 19.21 -8.33
N ASP A 152 -5.25 19.63 -7.46
CA ASP A 152 -6.37 18.84 -6.92
C ASP A 152 -5.99 17.55 -6.14
N MET A 153 -4.69 17.27 -5.97
CA MET A 153 -4.19 16.09 -5.27
C MET A 153 -3.21 16.47 -4.15
N ALA A 154 -3.27 17.71 -3.65
CA ALA A 154 -2.26 18.28 -2.75
C ALA A 154 -2.02 17.42 -1.49
N VAL A 155 -3.09 17.12 -0.73
CA VAL A 155 -2.98 16.35 0.52
C VAL A 155 -2.58 14.90 0.24
N TYR A 156 -3.18 14.28 -0.78
CA TYR A 156 -2.86 12.91 -1.17
C TYR A 156 -1.40 12.77 -1.62
N GLY A 157 -0.93 13.65 -2.52
CA GLY A 157 0.46 13.64 -2.98
C GLY A 157 1.45 13.83 -1.83
N ALA A 158 1.16 14.76 -0.91
CA ALA A 158 1.96 14.98 0.29
C ALA A 158 2.00 13.75 1.22
N ALA A 159 0.84 13.11 1.47
CA ALA A 159 0.77 11.89 2.26
C ALA A 159 1.59 10.74 1.62
N LYS A 160 1.49 10.55 0.31
CA LYS A 160 2.27 9.51 -0.38
C LYS A 160 3.76 9.84 -0.48
N ALA A 161 4.14 11.13 -0.51
CA ALA A 161 5.53 11.56 -0.37
C ALA A 161 6.09 11.22 1.03
N TYR A 162 5.30 11.42 2.09
CA TYR A 162 5.65 10.97 3.43
C TYR A 162 5.94 9.46 3.45
N VAL A 163 5.03 8.64 2.93
CA VAL A 163 5.18 7.17 2.90
C VAL A 163 6.45 6.75 2.16
N LEU A 164 6.75 7.37 1.01
CA LEU A 164 7.96 7.08 0.24
C LEU A 164 9.22 7.44 1.03
N ARG A 165 9.29 8.64 1.63
CA ARG A 165 10.47 9.09 2.40
C ARG A 165 10.66 8.29 3.68
N LEU A 166 9.59 7.96 4.38
CA LEU A 166 9.64 7.04 5.51
C LEU A 166 10.24 5.69 5.08
N GLY A 167 9.75 5.12 3.98
CA GLY A 167 10.26 3.85 3.45
C GLY A 167 11.73 3.90 3.04
N ASP A 168 12.18 5.01 2.42
CA ASP A 168 13.59 5.21 2.04
C ASP A 168 14.51 5.21 3.28
N ALA A 169 14.11 5.88 4.36
CA ALA A 169 14.86 5.92 5.61
C ALA A 169 14.87 4.55 6.31
N LEU A 170 13.68 3.97 6.51
CA LEU A 170 13.54 2.70 7.21
C LEU A 170 14.20 1.53 6.47
N HIS A 171 14.31 1.59 5.13
CA HIS A 171 15.04 0.58 4.38
C HIS A 171 16.47 0.42 4.87
N ARG A 172 17.18 1.51 5.20
CA ARG A 172 18.55 1.49 5.69
C ARG A 172 18.62 1.18 7.19
N GLU A 173 17.70 1.74 7.98
CA GLU A 173 17.67 1.53 9.42
C GLU A 173 17.39 0.06 9.75
N PHE A 174 16.30 -0.49 9.19
CA PHE A 174 15.83 -1.84 9.50
C PHE A 174 16.70 -2.96 8.90
N LYS A 175 17.46 -2.64 7.84
CA LYS A 175 18.38 -3.61 7.24
C LYS A 175 19.42 -4.15 8.23
N ARG A 176 19.83 -3.35 9.22
CA ARG A 176 20.77 -3.75 10.27
C ARG A 176 20.17 -4.82 11.18
N ASP A 177 18.86 -4.84 11.30
CA ASP A 177 18.08 -5.76 12.12
C ASP A 177 17.52 -6.95 11.30
N GLY A 178 18.00 -7.16 10.08
CA GLY A 178 17.55 -8.25 9.21
C GLY A 178 16.16 -8.03 8.58
N VAL A 179 15.61 -6.81 8.67
CA VAL A 179 14.27 -6.47 8.15
C VAL A 179 14.38 -5.67 6.86
N THR A 180 13.64 -6.10 5.84
CA THR A 180 13.56 -5.42 4.55
C THR A 180 12.35 -4.50 4.49
N VAL A 181 12.54 -3.23 4.17
CA VAL A 181 11.45 -2.28 3.89
C VAL A 181 11.51 -1.86 2.43
N THR A 182 10.38 -1.91 1.72
CA THR A 182 10.28 -1.55 0.30
C THR A 182 9.06 -0.67 0.05
N SER A 183 9.23 0.43 -0.67
CA SER A 183 8.13 1.29 -1.10
C SER A 183 7.66 0.91 -2.51
N LEU A 184 6.37 0.61 -2.66
CA LEU A 184 5.72 0.42 -3.96
C LEU A 184 5.07 1.75 -4.37
N CYS A 185 5.45 2.27 -5.53
CA CYS A 185 4.94 3.54 -6.09
C CYS A 185 4.11 3.26 -7.37
N PRO A 186 2.85 2.81 -7.24
CA PRO A 186 2.01 2.55 -8.40
C PRO A 186 1.69 3.83 -9.17
N GLY A 187 1.54 3.71 -10.49
CA GLY A 187 0.79 4.66 -11.29
C GLY A 187 -0.73 4.41 -11.17
N MET A 188 -1.50 5.07 -12.02
CA MET A 188 -2.95 4.84 -12.09
C MET A 188 -3.23 3.36 -12.38
N SER A 189 -4.18 2.79 -11.64
CA SER A 189 -4.51 1.37 -11.75
C SER A 189 -6.00 1.14 -11.56
N ASP A 190 -6.54 0.14 -12.24
CA ASP A 190 -7.95 -0.23 -12.18
C ASP A 190 -8.25 -1.05 -10.91
N THR A 191 -8.38 -0.34 -9.79
CA THR A 191 -8.55 -0.96 -8.45
C THR A 191 -9.86 -0.55 -7.77
N GLY A 192 -10.72 0.22 -8.44
CA GLY A 192 -11.84 0.91 -7.78
C GLY A 192 -11.41 2.11 -6.91
N PHE A 193 -10.11 2.36 -6.78
CA PHE A 193 -9.56 3.48 -6.01
C PHE A 193 -9.98 4.83 -6.58
N ALA A 194 -9.91 4.99 -7.91
CA ALA A 194 -10.32 6.22 -8.58
C ALA A 194 -11.82 6.53 -8.37
N GLN A 195 -12.67 5.50 -8.36
CA GLN A 195 -14.10 5.66 -8.05
C GLN A 195 -14.31 6.07 -6.58
N ALA A 196 -13.60 5.45 -5.65
CA ALA A 196 -13.66 5.81 -4.23
C ALA A 196 -13.15 7.23 -3.96
N ALA A 197 -12.13 7.69 -4.70
CA ALA A 197 -11.58 9.04 -4.64
C ALA A 197 -12.41 10.07 -5.43
N LYS A 198 -13.53 9.67 -6.06
CA LYS A 198 -14.36 10.51 -6.96
C LYS A 198 -13.55 11.12 -8.11
N GLN A 199 -12.51 10.44 -8.57
CA GLN A 199 -11.66 10.92 -9.66
C GLN A 199 -12.41 10.91 -10.99
N LYS A 200 -12.32 12.02 -11.75
CA LYS A 200 -12.75 12.06 -13.12
C LYS A 200 -11.75 11.30 -13.99
N ILE A 201 -12.14 10.14 -14.50
CA ILE A 201 -11.29 9.34 -15.39
C ILE A 201 -11.58 9.75 -16.83
N THR A 202 -10.65 10.48 -17.46
CA THR A 202 -10.71 10.78 -18.89
C THR A 202 -10.35 9.55 -19.71
N LEU A 203 -10.74 9.52 -21.00
CA LEU A 203 -10.42 8.38 -21.89
C LEU A 203 -8.91 8.15 -22.01
N GLY A 204 -8.12 9.23 -22.05
CA GLY A 204 -6.65 9.16 -22.08
C GLY A 204 -6.05 8.54 -20.81
N LEU A 205 -6.58 8.91 -19.64
CA LEU A 205 -6.17 8.32 -18.36
C LEU A 205 -6.52 6.83 -18.28
N LYS A 206 -7.67 6.42 -18.83
CA LYS A 206 -8.09 5.01 -18.86
C LYS A 206 -7.12 4.11 -19.64
N LEU A 207 -6.53 4.63 -20.73
CA LEU A 207 -5.53 3.92 -21.52
C LEU A 207 -4.18 3.75 -20.80
N LEU A 208 -3.88 4.61 -19.83
CA LEU A 208 -2.66 4.56 -19.04
C LEU A 208 -2.80 3.70 -17.78
N MET A 209 -4.03 3.27 -17.44
CA MET A 209 -4.28 2.46 -16.24
C MET A 209 -3.68 1.07 -16.37
N MET A 210 -2.96 0.66 -15.33
CA MET A 210 -2.41 -0.69 -15.24
C MET A 210 -3.40 -1.63 -14.56
N LYS A 211 -3.40 -2.91 -14.97
CA LYS A 211 -4.09 -3.95 -14.19
C LYS A 211 -3.41 -4.16 -12.84
N PRO A 212 -4.14 -4.50 -11.76
CA PRO A 212 -3.54 -4.71 -10.44
C PRO A 212 -2.48 -5.80 -10.39
N ALA A 213 -2.69 -6.91 -11.09
CA ALA A 213 -1.82 -8.08 -11.03
C ALA A 213 -0.34 -7.83 -11.38
N PRO A 214 0.03 -7.15 -12.48
CA PRO A 214 1.43 -6.84 -12.77
C PRO A 214 2.03 -5.84 -11.77
N VAL A 215 1.25 -4.91 -11.23
CA VAL A 215 1.69 -3.93 -10.23
C VAL A 215 2.06 -4.63 -8.92
N VAL A 216 1.18 -5.48 -8.43
CA VAL A 216 1.39 -6.27 -7.21
C VAL A 216 2.57 -7.22 -7.38
N ARG A 217 2.69 -7.91 -8.52
CA ARG A 217 3.81 -8.78 -8.83
C ARG A 217 5.15 -8.04 -8.77
N ALA A 218 5.20 -6.82 -9.31
CA ALA A 218 6.40 -5.98 -9.25
C ALA A 218 6.75 -5.58 -7.82
N GLY A 219 5.74 -5.25 -6.99
CA GLY A 219 5.91 -4.95 -5.57
C GLY A 219 6.45 -6.13 -4.78
N ILE A 220 5.84 -7.31 -4.93
CA ILE A 220 6.29 -8.54 -4.29
C ILE A 220 7.74 -8.87 -4.69
N HIS A 221 8.05 -8.82 -5.99
CA HIS A 221 9.39 -9.07 -6.48
C HIS A 221 10.41 -8.08 -5.89
N ALA A 222 10.10 -6.79 -5.85
CA ALA A 222 10.97 -5.77 -5.29
C ALA A 222 11.24 -6.00 -3.79
N LEU A 223 10.18 -6.33 -3.02
CA LEU A 223 10.27 -6.65 -1.60
C LEU A 223 11.20 -7.84 -1.34
N HIS A 224 11.00 -8.95 -2.08
CA HIS A 224 11.81 -10.15 -1.91
C HIS A 224 13.26 -10.01 -2.45
N SER A 225 13.49 -9.07 -3.37
CA SER A 225 14.81 -8.71 -3.89
C SER A 225 15.54 -7.65 -3.08
N GLY A 226 14.97 -7.18 -1.95
CA GLY A 226 15.57 -6.17 -1.09
C GLY A 226 15.73 -4.80 -1.75
N ARG A 227 14.84 -4.41 -2.67
CA ARG A 227 14.87 -3.09 -3.31
C ARG A 227 14.28 -2.04 -2.38
N ILE A 228 14.87 -0.83 -2.38
CA ILE A 228 14.36 0.30 -1.60
C ILE A 228 12.96 0.74 -2.06
N SER A 229 12.77 0.84 -3.38
CA SER A 229 11.48 1.22 -3.97
C SER A 229 11.31 0.66 -5.38
N VAL A 230 10.06 0.66 -5.86
CA VAL A 230 9.72 0.27 -7.23
C VAL A 230 8.56 1.09 -7.77
N VAL A 231 8.74 1.61 -9.01
CA VAL A 231 7.67 2.18 -9.83
C VAL A 231 7.32 1.15 -10.90
N PRO A 232 6.13 0.51 -10.86
CA PRO A 232 5.73 -0.49 -11.84
C PRO A 232 5.42 0.13 -13.21
N GLY A 233 5.79 -0.59 -14.28
CA GLY A 233 5.56 -0.17 -15.65
C GLY A 233 6.65 0.74 -16.21
N PHE A 234 7.04 0.47 -17.46
CA PHE A 234 8.09 1.25 -18.13
C PHE A 234 7.69 2.72 -18.31
N ASN A 235 6.45 2.97 -18.75
CA ASN A 235 5.94 4.33 -18.97
C ASN A 235 5.92 5.16 -17.68
N ASN A 236 5.51 4.55 -16.56
CA ASN A 236 5.51 5.21 -15.26
C ASN A 236 6.93 5.55 -14.78
N LYS A 237 7.88 4.63 -14.98
CA LYS A 237 9.30 4.88 -14.68
C LYS A 237 9.85 6.02 -15.52
N ALA A 238 9.60 5.98 -16.82
CA ALA A 238 10.04 7.03 -17.74
C ALA A 238 9.44 8.38 -17.36
N ALA A 239 8.15 8.42 -17.00
CA ALA A 239 7.50 9.65 -16.53
C ALA A 239 8.15 10.21 -15.26
N VAL A 240 8.41 9.36 -14.23
CA VAL A 240 9.07 9.80 -12.99
C VAL A 240 10.47 10.32 -13.27
N VAL A 241 11.27 9.64 -14.10
CA VAL A 241 12.63 10.08 -14.44
C VAL A 241 12.61 11.40 -15.23
N MET A 242 11.71 11.50 -16.22
CA MET A 242 11.56 12.71 -17.03
C MET A 242 11.15 13.91 -16.17
N LEU A 243 10.19 13.71 -15.27
CA LEU A 243 9.75 14.77 -14.36
C LEU A 243 10.85 15.15 -13.36
N TRP A 244 11.63 14.19 -12.88
CA TRP A 244 12.75 14.48 -11.99
C TRP A 244 13.85 15.33 -12.67
N ALA A 245 14.06 15.13 -13.97
CA ALA A 245 15.03 15.86 -14.78
C ALA A 245 14.52 17.24 -15.25
N THR A 246 13.25 17.58 -15.02
CA THR A 246 12.65 18.85 -15.49
C THR A 246 12.39 19.83 -14.35
N PRO A 247 12.37 21.15 -14.60
CA PRO A 247 12.05 22.15 -13.60
C PRO A 247 10.61 21.98 -13.07
N ARG A 248 10.39 22.27 -11.77
CA ARG A 248 9.10 22.09 -11.10
C ARG A 248 7.92 22.81 -11.75
N TRP A 249 8.14 24.01 -12.31
CA TRP A 249 7.07 24.77 -12.99
C TRP A 249 6.55 24.05 -14.24
N LEU A 250 7.41 23.27 -14.92
CA LEU A 250 7.00 22.48 -16.08
C LEU A 250 6.15 21.27 -15.69
N HIS A 251 6.40 20.67 -14.52
CA HIS A 251 5.56 19.58 -13.99
C HIS A 251 4.10 20.03 -13.85
N GLN A 252 3.90 21.20 -13.22
CA GLN A 252 2.57 21.75 -12.99
C GLN A 252 1.84 22.02 -14.32
N ALA A 253 2.51 22.59 -15.30
CA ALA A 253 1.94 22.85 -16.63
C ALA A 253 1.54 21.54 -17.37
N ILE A 254 2.39 20.51 -17.29
CA ILE A 254 2.10 19.19 -17.91
C ILE A 254 0.90 18.54 -17.24
N PHE A 255 0.86 18.50 -15.89
CA PHE A 255 -0.24 17.86 -15.16
C PHE A 255 -1.56 18.62 -15.30
N ALA A 256 -1.55 19.96 -15.24
CA ALA A 256 -2.74 20.76 -15.50
C ALA A 256 -3.37 20.42 -16.86
N ARG A 257 -2.54 20.18 -17.89
CA ARG A 257 -3.01 19.82 -19.23
C ARG A 257 -3.55 18.39 -19.32
N ILE A 258 -2.98 17.44 -18.54
CA ILE A 258 -3.44 16.04 -18.51
C ILE A 258 -4.74 15.89 -17.70
N MET A 259 -4.90 16.68 -16.64
CA MET A 259 -6.06 16.60 -15.74
C MET A 259 -7.27 17.40 -16.25
N ASN A 260 -7.05 18.49 -17.02
CA ASN A 260 -8.10 19.39 -17.49
C ASN A 260 -8.48 19.17 -18.98
N GLY A 261 -7.78 18.34 -19.72
CA GLY A 261 -8.12 17.91 -21.09
C GLY A 261 -8.80 16.59 -21.10
#